data_0fe5128ac35d7ad07f8c73a7a3309d13
#
_entry.id   0fe5128ac35d7ad07f8c73a7a3309d13
#
_cell.length_a   1.000
_cell.length_b   1.000
_cell.length_c   1.000
_cell.angle_alpha   90.00
_cell.angle_beta   90.00
_cell.angle_gamma   90.00
#
_symmetry.space_group_name_H-M   'P 1'
#
loop_
_entity.id
_entity.type
_entity.pdbx_description
1 polymer ?
#
loop_
_entity_poly.entity_id
_entity_poly.type
_entity_poly.pdbx_seq_one_letter_code
_entity_poly.pdbx_strand_id
1 'polypeptide(L)'
;LLIASGLFLCIISWDFLSGLNSMANSMVNKSLVQAICASMGFAFAAKYTRCDSSLVHYLASPIRGLGIFLLPVCTVITFFVNIAIPSAAGCAAAVGSTLIPVMLRAGIKPAAAAAAVLGGTIGSYLSPGTSHNPYVANMAGMDVMTFIGTHATYSVMIGVISAVGILIVCFFMGDHKGDKNATVDESKLKKEDADFVPNPIAALVPLVPITLLLVGNL
;
A
#
# COMPACT_ATOMS: atom_id res chain seq x y z
N LEU A 1 -5.11 -21.62 -0.41
CA LEU A 1 -6.20 -21.31 0.53
C LEU A 1 -7.42 -20.76 -0.20
N LEU A 2 -7.32 -19.67 -0.99
CA LEU A 2 -8.44 -19.05 -1.73
C LEU A 2 -9.12 -20.01 -2.72
N ILE A 3 -8.35 -20.76 -3.50
CA ILE A 3 -8.90 -21.76 -4.43
C ILE A 3 -9.63 -22.86 -3.67
N ALA A 4 -9.04 -23.36 -2.58
CA ALA A 4 -9.65 -24.39 -1.76
C ALA A 4 -10.96 -23.92 -1.10
N SER A 5 -11.01 -22.68 -0.59
CA SER A 5 -12.24 -22.10 -0.03
C SER A 5 -13.32 -21.90 -1.10
N GLY A 6 -12.92 -21.47 -2.31
CA GLY A 6 -13.85 -21.36 -3.44
C GLY A 6 -14.44 -22.71 -3.84
N LEU A 7 -13.62 -23.75 -3.96
CA LEU A 7 -14.08 -25.11 -4.25
C LEU A 7 -15.00 -25.65 -3.15
N PHE A 8 -14.66 -25.38 -1.89
CA PHE A 8 -15.49 -25.78 -0.74
C PHE A 8 -16.88 -25.13 -0.79
N LEU A 9 -16.97 -23.84 -1.13
CA LEU A 9 -18.23 -23.15 -1.32
C LEU A 9 -19.04 -23.72 -2.50
N CYS A 10 -18.39 -24.07 -3.62
CA CYS A 10 -19.03 -24.72 -4.76
C CYS A 10 -19.61 -26.09 -4.41
N ILE A 11 -18.94 -26.85 -3.53
CA ILE A 11 -19.43 -28.15 -3.03
C ILE A 11 -20.66 -27.95 -2.13
N ILE A 12 -20.63 -26.97 -1.22
CA ILE A 12 -21.77 -26.67 -0.33
C ILE A 12 -22.98 -26.20 -1.10
N SER A 13 -22.80 -25.38 -2.13
CA SER A 13 -23.89 -24.84 -2.95
C SER A 13 -24.47 -25.84 -3.95
N TRP A 14 -23.92 -27.05 -4.06
CA TRP A 14 -24.29 -28.08 -5.05
C TRP A 14 -24.22 -27.60 -6.52
N ASP A 15 -23.48 -26.53 -6.78
CA ASP A 15 -23.34 -25.94 -8.12
C ASP A 15 -21.86 -25.77 -8.51
N PHE A 16 -21.22 -26.91 -8.68
CA PHE A 16 -19.80 -26.97 -9.01
C PHE A 16 -19.46 -26.37 -10.37
N LEU A 17 -20.34 -26.59 -11.38
CA LEU A 17 -20.12 -26.09 -12.74
C LEU A 17 -20.22 -24.57 -12.81
N SER A 18 -21.19 -23.95 -12.11
CA SER A 18 -21.32 -22.50 -12.04
C SER A 18 -20.09 -21.84 -11.42
N GLY A 19 -19.55 -22.43 -10.35
CA GLY A 19 -18.33 -21.94 -9.73
C GLY A 19 -17.11 -21.99 -10.66
N LEU A 20 -16.93 -23.08 -11.38
CA LEU A 20 -15.86 -23.20 -12.38
C LEU A 20 -16.03 -22.23 -13.55
N ASN A 21 -17.27 -22.08 -14.05
CA ASN A 21 -17.58 -21.12 -15.10
C ASN A 21 -17.35 -19.66 -14.64
N SER A 22 -17.75 -19.31 -13.43
CA SER A 22 -17.49 -17.98 -12.85
C SER A 22 -16.00 -17.72 -12.72
N MET A 23 -15.22 -18.70 -12.29
CA MET A 23 -13.77 -18.60 -12.22
C MET A 23 -13.16 -18.39 -13.61
N ALA A 24 -13.53 -19.19 -14.60
CA ALA A 24 -13.05 -19.08 -15.98
C ALA A 24 -13.42 -17.72 -16.60
N ASN A 25 -14.68 -17.26 -16.43
CA ASN A 25 -15.13 -15.96 -16.92
C ASN A 25 -14.39 -14.79 -16.24
N SER A 26 -14.08 -14.91 -14.94
CA SER A 26 -13.29 -13.90 -14.23
C SER A 26 -11.85 -13.82 -14.75
N MET A 27 -11.24 -14.94 -15.12
CA MET A 27 -9.87 -14.98 -15.67
C MET A 27 -9.77 -14.32 -17.06
N VAL A 28 -10.83 -14.30 -17.84
CA VAL A 28 -10.89 -13.68 -19.17
C VAL A 28 -11.59 -12.33 -19.19
N ASN A 29 -11.92 -11.79 -18.02
CA ASN A 29 -12.55 -10.47 -17.93
C ASN A 29 -11.57 -9.40 -18.43
N LYS A 30 -11.87 -8.84 -19.62
CA LYS A 30 -10.99 -7.90 -20.32
C LYS A 30 -10.67 -6.66 -19.50
N SER A 31 -11.66 -6.06 -18.82
CA SER A 31 -11.46 -4.83 -18.04
C SER A 31 -10.58 -5.10 -16.81
N LEU A 32 -10.79 -6.24 -16.15
CA LEU A 32 -10.00 -6.64 -14.99
C LEU A 32 -8.54 -6.92 -15.37
N VAL A 33 -8.32 -7.70 -16.43
CA VAL A 33 -6.96 -8.02 -16.92
C VAL A 33 -6.23 -6.75 -17.35
N GLN A 34 -6.88 -5.84 -18.09
CA GLN A 34 -6.28 -4.58 -18.49
C GLN A 34 -5.90 -3.71 -17.29
N ALA A 35 -6.78 -3.55 -16.29
CA ALA A 35 -6.51 -2.77 -15.10
C ALA A 35 -5.33 -3.33 -14.29
N ILE A 36 -5.29 -4.66 -14.10
CA ILE A 36 -4.19 -5.33 -13.38
C ILE A 36 -2.87 -5.17 -14.15
N CYS A 37 -2.85 -5.47 -15.45
CA CYS A 37 -1.63 -5.37 -16.26
C CYS A 37 -1.10 -3.92 -16.30
N ALA A 38 -1.97 -2.95 -16.49
CA ALA A 38 -1.57 -1.53 -16.53
C ALA A 38 -1.02 -1.06 -15.18
N SER A 39 -1.71 -1.35 -14.08
CA SER A 39 -1.28 -0.93 -12.74
C SER A 39 -0.01 -1.63 -12.28
N MET A 40 0.13 -2.92 -12.54
CA MET A 40 1.36 -3.66 -12.22
C MET A 40 2.52 -3.21 -13.12
N GLY A 41 2.29 -2.99 -14.41
CA GLY A 41 3.31 -2.46 -15.32
C GLY A 41 3.82 -1.10 -14.86
N PHE A 42 2.90 -0.20 -14.47
CA PHE A 42 3.26 1.09 -13.90
C PHE A 42 4.05 0.96 -12.59
N ALA A 43 3.61 0.09 -11.65
CA ALA A 43 4.31 -0.15 -10.39
C ALA A 43 5.73 -0.70 -10.62
N PHE A 44 5.92 -1.60 -11.60
CA PHE A 44 7.24 -2.08 -12.00
C PHE A 44 8.11 -0.97 -12.58
N ALA A 45 7.55 -0.13 -13.46
CA ALA A 45 8.27 1.01 -14.03
C ALA A 45 8.69 2.01 -12.95
N ALA A 46 7.79 2.36 -12.03
CA ALA A 46 8.08 3.24 -10.91
C ALA A 46 9.20 2.70 -10.00
N LYS A 47 9.19 1.40 -9.74
CA LYS A 47 10.24 0.71 -8.98
C LYS A 47 11.56 0.68 -9.73
N TYR A 48 11.54 0.34 -11.02
CA TYR A 48 12.76 0.28 -11.85
C TYR A 48 13.44 1.64 -11.98
N THR A 49 12.65 2.71 -12.11
CA THR A 49 13.14 4.09 -12.20
C THR A 49 13.42 4.73 -10.84
N ARG A 50 13.17 4.02 -9.72
CA ARG A 50 13.30 4.52 -8.33
C ARG A 50 12.47 5.78 -8.05
N CYS A 51 11.40 5.98 -8.80
CA CYS A 51 10.47 7.10 -8.58
C CYS A 51 9.71 6.95 -7.27
N ASP A 52 9.34 5.72 -6.91
CA ASP A 52 8.74 5.35 -5.63
C ASP A 52 9.66 5.69 -4.45
N SER A 53 10.94 5.36 -4.54
CA SER A 53 11.95 5.68 -3.52
C SER A 53 12.13 7.20 -3.35
N SER A 54 12.08 7.96 -4.46
CA SER A 54 12.13 9.43 -4.41
C SER A 54 10.92 10.01 -3.67
N LEU A 55 9.71 9.53 -3.96
CA LEU A 55 8.48 9.95 -3.28
C LEU A 55 8.58 9.70 -1.77
N VAL A 56 8.96 8.48 -1.38
CA VAL A 56 9.09 8.10 0.03
C VAL A 56 10.16 8.94 0.73
N HIS A 57 11.30 9.19 0.08
CA HIS A 57 12.36 10.02 0.66
C HIS A 57 11.89 11.43 1.02
N TYR A 58 11.16 12.09 0.12
CA TYR A 58 10.62 13.43 0.40
C TYR A 58 9.54 13.44 1.47
N LEU A 59 8.69 12.40 1.54
CA LEU A 59 7.69 12.25 2.58
C LEU A 59 8.30 11.92 3.95
N ALA A 60 9.41 11.18 3.98
CA ALA A 60 10.08 10.77 5.21
C ALA A 60 11.05 11.81 5.79
N SER A 61 11.53 12.76 4.96
CA SER A 61 12.55 13.72 5.36
C SER A 61 12.18 14.58 6.58
N PRO A 62 10.96 15.17 6.69
CA PRO A 62 10.62 16.08 7.77
C PRO A 62 10.32 15.43 9.12
N ILE A 63 10.19 14.09 9.20
CA ILE A 63 9.64 13.41 10.38
C ILE A 63 10.68 12.87 11.37
N ARG A 64 11.96 13.11 11.12
CA ARG A 64 13.06 12.67 11.98
C ARG A 64 13.00 13.39 13.34
N GLY A 65 12.64 12.69 14.41
CA GLY A 65 12.64 13.25 15.77
C GLY A 65 11.30 13.16 16.52
N LEU A 66 10.25 12.63 15.93
CA LEU A 66 8.90 12.56 16.52
C LEU A 66 8.71 11.47 17.60
N GLY A 67 9.75 10.67 17.92
CA GLY A 67 9.63 9.62 18.93
C GLY A 67 8.53 8.59 18.58
N ILE A 68 7.66 8.26 19.54
CA ILE A 68 6.57 7.29 19.33
C ILE A 68 5.52 7.77 18.31
N PHE A 69 5.33 9.09 18.15
CA PHE A 69 4.43 9.64 17.13
C PHE A 69 4.89 9.36 15.70
N LEU A 70 6.10 8.85 15.53
CA LEU A 70 6.59 8.38 14.25
C LEU A 70 5.75 7.20 13.71
N LEU A 71 5.19 6.35 14.58
CA LEU A 71 4.33 5.23 14.18
C LEU A 71 3.10 5.69 13.37
N PRO A 72 2.19 6.51 13.92
CA PRO A 72 1.02 6.94 13.16
C PRO A 72 1.39 7.79 11.95
N VAL A 73 2.44 8.60 12.02
CA VAL A 73 2.89 9.41 10.88
C VAL A 73 3.40 8.51 9.75
N CYS A 74 4.21 7.49 10.05
CA CYS A 74 4.66 6.52 9.05
C CYS A 74 3.49 5.71 8.47
N THR A 75 2.50 5.33 9.28
CA THR A 75 1.28 4.67 8.80
C THR A 75 0.52 5.55 7.81
N VAL A 76 0.34 6.84 8.13
CA VAL A 76 -0.34 7.80 7.25
C VAL A 76 0.45 8.03 5.96
N ILE A 77 1.78 8.17 6.03
CA ILE A 77 2.63 8.29 4.84
C ILE A 77 2.47 7.04 3.96
N THR A 78 2.53 5.85 4.56
CA THR A 78 2.35 4.60 3.83
C THR A 78 0.96 4.53 3.19
N PHE A 79 -0.07 5.00 3.88
CA PHE A 79 -1.44 5.08 3.35
C PHE A 79 -1.50 5.92 2.07
N PHE A 80 -0.93 7.12 2.06
CA PHE A 80 -0.91 7.97 0.87
C PHE A 80 -0.05 7.38 -0.25
N VAL A 81 1.12 6.82 0.06
CA VAL A 81 1.96 6.16 -0.94
C VAL A 81 1.24 4.95 -1.54
N ASN A 82 0.48 4.21 -0.74
CA ASN A 82 -0.24 3.03 -1.20
C ASN A 82 -1.46 3.36 -2.09
N ILE A 83 -2.00 4.58 -2.03
CA ILE A 83 -2.96 5.05 -3.03
C ILE A 83 -2.29 5.14 -4.41
N ALA A 84 -1.07 5.68 -4.45
CA ALA A 84 -0.29 5.84 -5.68
C ALA A 84 0.29 4.52 -6.21
N ILE A 85 0.71 3.63 -5.30
CA ILE A 85 1.30 2.31 -5.60
C ILE A 85 0.35 1.24 -5.06
N PRO A 86 -0.67 0.79 -5.82
CA PRO A 86 -1.76 -0.04 -5.31
C PRO A 86 -1.37 -1.51 -5.08
N SER A 87 -0.11 -1.76 -4.80
CA SER A 87 0.43 -3.07 -4.42
C SER A 87 0.90 -3.01 -2.98
N ALA A 88 0.24 -3.73 -2.07
CA ALA A 88 0.63 -3.76 -0.66
C ALA A 88 2.09 -4.21 -0.48
N ALA A 89 2.50 -5.28 -1.20
CA ALA A 89 3.88 -5.78 -1.15
C ALA A 89 4.87 -4.79 -1.76
N GLY A 90 4.53 -4.19 -2.92
CA GLY A 90 5.36 -3.17 -3.57
C GLY A 90 5.52 -1.92 -2.72
N CYS A 91 4.40 -1.42 -2.17
CA CYS A 91 4.40 -0.28 -1.27
C CYS A 91 5.21 -0.57 0.01
N ALA A 92 4.98 -1.72 0.66
CA ALA A 92 5.71 -2.10 1.87
C ALA A 92 7.23 -2.24 1.62
N ALA A 93 7.64 -2.73 0.46
CA ALA A 93 9.05 -2.80 0.10
C ALA A 93 9.66 -1.40 -0.12
N ALA A 94 8.98 -0.53 -0.87
CA ALA A 94 9.45 0.83 -1.15
C ALA A 94 9.48 1.70 0.12
N VAL A 95 8.36 1.76 0.84
CA VAL A 95 8.22 2.56 2.06
C VAL A 95 9.05 1.98 3.20
N GLY A 96 9.03 0.65 3.35
CA GLY A 96 9.72 -0.04 4.43
C GLY A 96 11.23 0.15 4.40
N SER A 97 11.85 0.14 3.21
CA SER A 97 13.30 0.37 3.07
C SER A 97 13.74 1.71 3.66
N THR A 98 12.89 2.72 3.61
CA THR A 98 13.19 4.09 4.10
C THR A 98 12.65 4.34 5.51
N LEU A 99 11.38 4.01 5.78
CA LEU A 99 10.74 4.36 7.05
C LEU A 99 11.11 3.43 8.21
N ILE A 100 11.33 2.12 7.94
CA ILE A 100 11.71 1.18 9.01
C ILE A 100 13.02 1.58 9.66
N PRO A 101 14.12 1.86 8.92
CA PRO A 101 15.36 2.34 9.54
C PRO A 101 15.18 3.62 10.35
N VAL A 102 14.34 4.55 9.90
CA VAL A 102 14.07 5.80 10.65
C VAL A 102 13.38 5.49 11.98
N MET A 103 12.38 4.61 11.97
CA MET A 103 11.67 4.17 13.19
C MET A 103 12.59 3.42 14.15
N LEU A 104 13.44 2.52 13.66
CA LEU A 104 14.41 1.78 14.49
C LEU A 104 15.43 2.72 15.16
N ARG A 105 15.94 3.72 14.44
CA ARG A 105 16.83 4.75 15.01
C ARG A 105 16.14 5.62 16.06
N ALA A 106 14.81 5.77 15.97
CA ALA A 106 14.02 6.44 17.00
C ALA A 106 13.75 5.57 18.24
N GLY A 107 14.23 4.32 18.25
CA GLY A 107 14.03 3.38 19.36
C GLY A 107 12.71 2.61 19.30
N ILE A 108 12.07 2.54 18.13
CA ILE A 108 10.87 1.72 17.90
C ILE A 108 11.31 0.30 17.55
N LYS A 109 10.70 -0.70 18.17
CA LYS A 109 11.02 -2.11 17.87
C LYS A 109 10.66 -2.51 16.45
N PRO A 110 11.36 -3.49 15.84
CA PRO A 110 11.15 -3.91 14.45
C PRO A 110 9.71 -4.34 14.14
N ALA A 111 9.07 -5.05 15.09
CA ALA A 111 7.69 -5.50 14.91
C ALA A 111 6.70 -4.32 14.79
N ALA A 112 6.86 -3.30 15.64
CA ALA A 112 6.04 -2.09 15.61
C ALA A 112 6.28 -1.27 14.33
N ALA A 113 7.54 -1.18 13.88
CA ALA A 113 7.88 -0.51 12.64
C ALA A 113 7.26 -1.23 11.42
N ALA A 114 7.33 -2.56 11.38
CA ALA A 114 6.68 -3.35 10.34
C ALA A 114 5.15 -3.21 10.38
N ALA A 115 4.55 -3.22 11.58
CA ALA A 115 3.11 -3.03 11.75
C ALA A 115 2.65 -1.65 11.24
N ALA A 116 3.42 -0.58 11.49
CA ALA A 116 3.12 0.76 11.01
C ALA A 116 3.11 0.84 9.47
N VAL A 117 4.08 0.20 8.82
CA VAL A 117 4.12 0.13 7.35
C VAL A 117 2.97 -0.70 6.82
N LEU A 118 2.73 -1.90 7.37
CA LEU A 118 1.64 -2.77 6.90
C LEU A 118 0.27 -2.15 7.14
N GLY A 119 0.05 -1.49 8.28
CA GLY A 119 -1.21 -0.81 8.59
C GLY A 119 -1.57 0.31 7.61
N GLY A 120 -0.57 0.94 6.99
CA GLY A 120 -0.77 1.94 5.94
C GLY A 120 -1.16 1.36 4.58
N THR A 121 -0.94 0.07 4.32
CA THR A 121 -1.26 -0.54 3.01
C THR A 121 -2.77 -0.67 2.73
N ILE A 122 -3.62 -0.22 3.62
CA ILE A 122 -5.06 -0.05 3.42
C ILE A 122 -5.37 1.08 2.40
N GLY A 123 -4.43 2.00 2.17
CA GLY A 123 -4.59 3.08 1.18
C GLY A 123 -4.95 2.62 -0.22
N SER A 124 -4.57 1.39 -0.61
CA SER A 124 -4.92 0.81 -1.90
C SER A 124 -6.43 0.71 -2.16
N TYR A 125 -7.28 0.70 -1.12
CA TYR A 125 -8.73 0.75 -1.30
C TYR A 125 -9.22 2.03 -2.00
N LEU A 126 -8.47 3.12 -1.89
CA LEU A 126 -8.76 4.38 -2.58
C LEU A 126 -8.09 4.48 -3.96
N SER A 127 -7.33 3.46 -4.36
CA SER A 127 -6.66 3.48 -5.66
C SER A 127 -7.55 2.92 -6.77
N PRO A 128 -7.72 3.62 -7.87
CA PRO A 128 -8.42 3.08 -9.05
C PRO A 128 -7.65 1.95 -9.73
N GLY A 129 -6.35 1.83 -9.47
CA GLY A 129 -5.49 0.77 -10.00
C GLY A 129 -5.54 -0.55 -9.23
N THR A 130 -6.26 -0.62 -8.12
CA THR A 130 -6.44 -1.86 -7.37
C THR A 130 -7.49 -2.73 -8.04
N SER A 131 -7.18 -4.01 -8.26
CA SER A 131 -8.02 -4.91 -9.07
C SER A 131 -9.49 -5.03 -8.62
N HIS A 132 -9.76 -4.94 -7.31
CA HIS A 132 -11.13 -5.07 -6.80
C HIS A 132 -12.00 -3.85 -7.12
N ASN A 133 -11.46 -2.63 -7.17
CA ASN A 133 -12.25 -1.43 -7.45
C ASN A 133 -12.88 -1.45 -8.86
N PRO A 134 -12.11 -1.64 -9.95
CA PRO A 134 -12.69 -1.78 -11.29
C PRO A 134 -13.63 -2.98 -11.42
N TYR A 135 -13.34 -4.09 -10.74
CA TYR A 135 -14.16 -5.29 -10.79
C TYR A 135 -15.55 -5.04 -10.20
N VAL A 136 -15.61 -4.51 -8.97
CA VAL A 136 -16.90 -4.24 -8.30
C VAL A 136 -17.66 -3.10 -8.98
N ALA A 137 -16.97 -2.04 -9.43
CA ALA A 137 -17.59 -0.96 -10.19
C ALA A 137 -18.26 -1.48 -11.47
N ASN A 138 -17.58 -2.35 -12.21
CA ASN A 138 -18.13 -2.99 -13.40
C ASN A 138 -19.38 -3.84 -13.08
N MET A 139 -19.36 -4.63 -12.01
CA MET A 139 -20.53 -5.40 -11.56
C MET A 139 -21.70 -4.52 -11.14
N ALA A 140 -21.41 -3.35 -10.55
CA ALA A 140 -22.42 -2.39 -10.12
C ALA A 140 -22.90 -1.47 -11.26
N GLY A 141 -22.33 -1.58 -12.47
CA GLY A 141 -22.68 -0.73 -13.62
C GLY A 141 -22.33 0.74 -13.41
N MET A 142 -21.31 1.06 -12.61
CA MET A 142 -20.89 2.42 -12.33
C MET A 142 -19.42 2.65 -12.68
N ASP A 143 -19.02 3.91 -12.78
CA ASP A 143 -17.64 4.30 -12.96
C ASP A 143 -16.80 4.01 -11.72
N VAL A 144 -15.51 3.69 -11.92
CA VAL A 144 -14.57 3.31 -10.86
C VAL A 144 -14.39 4.42 -9.82
N MET A 145 -14.29 5.68 -10.26
CA MET A 145 -14.12 6.80 -9.33
C MET A 145 -15.38 7.06 -8.53
N THR A 146 -16.56 6.92 -9.15
CA THR A 146 -17.86 6.98 -8.46
C THR A 146 -17.95 5.89 -7.40
N PHE A 147 -17.56 4.66 -7.73
CA PHE A 147 -17.54 3.55 -6.78
C PHE A 147 -16.60 3.84 -5.61
N ILE A 148 -15.36 4.29 -5.86
CA ILE A 148 -14.41 4.68 -4.81
C ILE A 148 -15.02 5.77 -3.92
N GLY A 149 -15.68 6.77 -4.50
CA GLY A 149 -16.37 7.83 -3.77
C GLY A 149 -17.39 7.31 -2.75
N THR A 150 -18.10 6.22 -3.04
CA THR A 150 -19.11 5.65 -2.12
C THR A 150 -18.50 5.13 -0.81
N HIS A 151 -17.28 4.62 -0.85
CA HIS A 151 -16.63 4.04 0.35
C HIS A 151 -15.40 4.83 0.82
N ALA A 152 -15.04 5.94 0.17
CA ALA A 152 -13.83 6.71 0.48
C ALA A 152 -13.78 7.16 1.95
N THR A 153 -14.88 7.67 2.47
CA THR A 153 -14.98 8.11 3.88
C THR A 153 -14.67 6.97 4.85
N TYR A 154 -15.23 5.79 4.60
CA TYR A 154 -14.98 4.61 5.45
C TYR A 154 -13.53 4.14 5.34
N SER A 155 -12.96 4.14 4.14
CA SER A 155 -11.56 3.76 3.92
C SER A 155 -10.58 4.70 4.63
N VAL A 156 -10.84 6.00 4.60
CA VAL A 156 -10.05 7.00 5.36
C VAL A 156 -10.22 6.79 6.87
N MET A 157 -11.45 6.57 7.35
CA MET A 157 -11.68 6.28 8.77
C MET A 157 -10.91 5.04 9.23
N ILE A 158 -10.92 3.96 8.46
CA ILE A 158 -10.14 2.74 8.76
C ILE A 158 -8.65 3.06 8.81
N GLY A 159 -8.13 3.86 7.87
CA GLY A 159 -6.73 4.32 7.87
C GLY A 159 -6.36 5.07 9.15
N VAL A 160 -7.22 5.99 9.60
CA VAL A 160 -7.02 6.73 10.86
C VAL A 160 -7.09 5.81 12.07
N ILE A 161 -8.09 4.91 12.12
CA ILE A 161 -8.23 3.93 13.21
C ILE A 161 -7.00 3.00 13.25
N SER A 162 -6.49 2.58 12.09
CA SER A 162 -5.27 1.77 12.00
C SER A 162 -4.06 2.52 12.59
N ALA A 163 -3.86 3.78 12.21
CA ALA A 163 -2.75 4.58 12.69
C ALA A 163 -2.81 4.81 14.22
N VAL A 164 -3.99 5.14 14.74
CA VAL A 164 -4.23 5.34 16.17
C VAL A 164 -4.14 4.01 16.93
N GLY A 165 -4.72 2.94 16.39
CA GLY A 165 -4.69 1.60 17.00
C GLY A 165 -3.26 1.07 17.14
N ILE A 166 -2.43 1.21 16.11
CA ILE A 166 -1.01 0.83 16.16
C ILE A 166 -0.27 1.65 17.22
N LEU A 167 -0.51 2.96 17.30
CA LEU A 167 0.08 3.81 18.33
C LEU A 167 -0.28 3.32 19.73
N ILE A 168 -1.56 3.07 19.98
CA ILE A 168 -2.07 2.62 21.29
C ILE A 168 -1.46 1.26 21.67
N VAL A 169 -1.54 0.29 20.78
CA VAL A 169 -1.03 -1.08 21.03
C VAL A 169 0.47 -1.03 21.29
N CYS A 170 1.25 -0.36 20.45
CA CYS A 170 2.70 -0.25 20.62
C CYS A 170 3.10 0.52 21.88
N PHE A 171 2.28 1.50 22.30
CA PHE A 171 2.48 2.20 23.57
C PHE A 171 2.32 1.25 24.76
N PHE A 172 1.23 0.49 24.80
CA PHE A 172 0.99 -0.47 25.89
C PHE A 172 1.98 -1.63 25.90
N MET A 173 2.42 -2.09 24.74
CA MET A 173 3.45 -3.14 24.64
C MET A 173 4.87 -2.62 24.93
N GLY A 174 5.06 -1.33 25.10
CA GLY A 174 6.38 -0.73 25.34
C GLY A 174 7.32 -0.85 24.14
N ASP A 175 6.79 -0.91 22.93
CA ASP A 175 7.58 -1.08 21.71
C ASP A 175 8.31 0.20 21.25
N HIS A 176 8.06 1.31 21.95
CA HIS A 176 8.80 2.57 21.82
C HIS A 176 10.09 2.62 22.65
N LYS A 177 10.36 1.60 23.46
CA LYS A 177 11.55 1.46 24.32
C LYS A 177 12.54 0.45 23.75
N GLY A 178 12.68 0.40 22.44
CA GLY A 178 13.67 -0.43 21.77
C GLY A 178 15.08 0.10 21.96
N ASP A 179 16.06 -0.78 21.78
CA ASP A 179 17.48 -0.41 21.81
C ASP A 179 17.81 0.44 20.59
N LYS A 180 18.18 1.70 20.81
CA LYS A 180 18.62 2.63 19.76
C LYS A 180 19.92 2.21 19.08
N ASN A 181 20.67 1.30 19.73
CA ASN A 181 21.90 0.71 19.21
C ASN A 181 21.66 -0.65 18.53
N ALA A 182 20.40 -1.12 18.43
CA ALA A 182 20.10 -2.30 17.65
C ALA A 182 20.58 -2.07 16.22
N THR A 183 21.71 -2.67 15.88
CA THR A 183 22.34 -2.57 14.57
C THR A 183 21.41 -3.16 13.54
N VAL A 184 20.66 -2.29 12.89
CA VAL A 184 20.13 -2.60 11.56
C VAL A 184 21.35 -2.96 10.73
N ASP A 185 21.34 -4.11 10.09
CA ASP A 185 22.43 -4.52 9.22
C ASP A 185 22.53 -3.52 8.05
N GLU A 186 23.17 -2.37 8.36
CA GLU A 186 23.33 -1.23 7.45
C GLU A 186 24.02 -1.65 6.15
N SER A 187 24.74 -2.79 6.18
CA SER A 187 25.43 -3.31 5.01
C SER A 187 24.47 -3.77 3.92
N LYS A 188 23.27 -4.26 4.29
CA LYS A 188 22.23 -4.66 3.31
C LYS A 188 21.43 -3.47 2.79
N LEU A 189 21.20 -2.47 3.63
CA LEU A 189 20.48 -1.24 3.26
C LEU A 189 21.37 -0.28 2.45
N LYS A 190 22.65 -0.16 2.81
CA LYS A 190 23.61 0.71 2.10
C LYS A 190 23.91 0.28 0.67
N LYS A 191 23.75 -1.02 0.31
CA LYS A 191 24.01 -1.46 -1.06
C LYS A 191 22.96 -1.01 -2.06
N GLU A 192 21.71 -0.78 -1.64
CA GLU A 192 20.65 -0.26 -2.51
C GLU A 192 20.61 1.26 -2.58
N ASP A 193 21.07 1.95 -1.53
CA ASP A 193 20.99 3.42 -1.39
C ASP A 193 22.28 4.18 -1.70
N ALA A 194 23.41 3.48 -1.89
CA ALA A 194 24.74 4.13 -2.01
C ALA A 194 24.85 5.13 -3.17
N ASP A 195 24.04 4.94 -4.23
CA ASP A 195 24.03 5.81 -5.42
C ASP A 195 22.66 6.49 -5.65
N PHE A 196 21.78 6.51 -4.63
CA PHE A 196 20.45 7.08 -4.81
C PHE A 196 20.44 8.58 -4.55
N VAL A 197 20.25 9.36 -5.61
CA VAL A 197 20.01 10.81 -5.53
C VAL A 197 18.52 11.06 -5.68
N PRO A 198 17.83 11.52 -4.62
CA PRO A 198 16.39 11.78 -4.68
C PRO A 198 16.09 12.92 -5.65
N ASN A 199 15.20 12.66 -6.60
CA ASN A 199 14.80 13.64 -7.60
C ASN A 199 13.35 14.11 -7.34
N PRO A 200 13.09 15.40 -7.12
CA PRO A 200 11.74 15.90 -6.83
C PRO A 200 10.76 15.68 -7.99
N ILE A 201 11.22 15.73 -9.23
CA ILE A 201 10.38 15.47 -10.40
C ILE A 201 10.00 13.97 -10.44
N ALA A 202 10.94 13.09 -10.17
CA ALA A 202 10.69 11.65 -10.11
C ALA A 202 9.71 11.28 -9.01
N ALA A 203 9.70 11.99 -7.87
CA ALA A 203 8.77 11.80 -6.78
C ALA A 203 7.29 12.06 -7.16
N LEU A 204 7.05 12.89 -8.19
CA LEU A 204 5.70 13.17 -8.66
C LEU A 204 5.16 12.10 -9.63
N VAL A 205 6.03 11.29 -10.24
CA VAL A 205 5.63 10.29 -11.24
C VAL A 205 4.59 9.28 -10.71
N PRO A 206 4.70 8.72 -9.50
CA PRO A 206 3.70 7.81 -8.97
C PRO A 206 2.31 8.45 -8.77
N LEU A 207 2.23 9.76 -8.69
CA LEU A 207 0.97 10.50 -8.53
C LEU A 207 0.28 10.80 -9.88
N VAL A 208 1.00 10.70 -11.00
CA VAL A 208 0.49 11.04 -12.34
C VAL A 208 -0.78 10.25 -12.72
N PRO A 209 -0.88 8.93 -12.52
CA PRO A 209 -2.11 8.20 -12.87
C PRO A 209 -3.34 8.70 -12.09
N ILE A 210 -3.16 9.03 -10.82
CA ILE A 210 -4.23 9.52 -9.95
C ILE A 210 -4.66 10.92 -10.40
N THR A 211 -3.69 11.82 -10.69
CA THR A 211 -4.01 13.17 -11.15
C THR A 211 -4.67 13.17 -12.52
N LEU A 212 -4.25 12.30 -13.43
CA LEU A 212 -4.89 12.16 -14.75
C LEU A 212 -6.34 11.66 -14.64
N LEU A 213 -6.60 10.73 -13.73
CA LEU A 213 -7.96 10.23 -13.49
C LEU A 213 -8.86 11.29 -12.85
N LEU A 214 -8.34 12.09 -11.93
CA LEU A 214 -9.08 13.18 -11.30
C LEU A 214 -9.41 14.28 -12.31
N VAL A 215 -8.46 14.65 -13.18
CA VAL A 215 -8.66 15.68 -14.22
C VAL A 215 -9.51 15.16 -15.37
N GLY A 216 -9.40 13.87 -15.71
CA GLY A 216 -10.16 13.27 -16.80
C GLY A 216 -11.64 13.04 -16.49
N ASN A 217 -12.05 13.12 -15.22
CA ASN A 217 -13.44 13.03 -14.74
C ASN A 217 -14.07 14.42 -14.47
N LEU A 218 -13.36 15.50 -14.74
CA LEU A 218 -13.87 16.87 -14.74
C LEU A 218 -14.29 17.28 -16.16
#